data_048c117b724b0e268e8b1712aa72d568
#
_entry.id   048c117b724b0e268e8b1712aa72d568
#
_cell.length_a   1.000
_cell.length_b   1.000
_cell.length_c   1.000
_cell.angle_alpha   90.00
_cell.angle_beta   90.00
_cell.angle_gamma   90.00
#
_symmetry.space_group_name_H-M   'P 1'
#
loop_
_entity.id
_entity.type
_entity.pdbx_description
1 polymer ?
#
loop_
_entity_poly.entity_id
_entity_poly.type
_entity_poly.pdbx_seq_one_letter_code
_entity_poly.pdbx_strand_id
1 'polypeptide(L)'
;MVAQIATASAQMAQFLAENVRFSGNDMMLLGSNMIACAFVYYFLRFLKLPDHSWYLTLYSSFVTSFVGLYLFYHVCHDGFTATIDNETDLSRYAAIFFIGYCIMDLFLGSMHYENLLTYDDGWTHHFLYIAVCAYLIHDGLPFP
;
A
#
# COMPACT_ATOMS: atom_id res chain seq x y z
N MET A 1 16.59 18.53 1.48
CA MET A 1 15.61 17.56 0.95
C MET A 1 15.74 16.21 1.66
N VAL A 2 16.85 15.45 1.54
CA VAL A 2 17.02 14.14 2.19
C VAL A 2 16.73 14.15 3.71
N ALA A 3 17.22 15.15 4.45
CA ALA A 3 16.95 15.26 5.89
C ALA A 3 15.47 15.47 6.22
N GLN A 4 14.71 16.21 5.41
CA GLN A 4 13.29 16.43 5.60
C GLN A 4 12.48 15.15 5.32
N ILE A 5 12.88 14.38 4.32
CA ILE A 5 12.27 13.09 3.99
C ILE A 5 12.50 12.09 5.14
N ALA A 6 13.73 12.01 5.65
CA ALA A 6 14.06 11.15 6.78
C ALA A 6 13.24 11.52 8.03
N THR A 7 13.02 12.82 8.29
CA THR A 7 12.22 13.29 9.40
C THR A 7 10.73 12.93 9.21
N ALA A 8 10.18 13.13 8.02
CA ALA A 8 8.78 12.78 7.71
C ALA A 8 8.55 11.26 7.81
N SER A 9 9.50 10.46 7.31
CA SER A 9 9.41 8.99 7.42
C SER A 9 9.47 8.51 8.87
N ALA A 10 10.32 9.13 9.70
CA ALA A 10 10.40 8.81 11.13
C ALA A 10 9.10 9.19 11.87
N GLN A 11 8.53 10.35 11.57
CA GLN A 11 7.25 10.78 12.14
C GLN A 11 6.10 9.86 11.74
N MET A 12 6.06 9.42 10.48
CA MET A 12 5.05 8.46 10.01
C MET A 12 5.23 7.09 10.69
N ALA A 13 6.46 6.60 10.81
CA ALA A 13 6.73 5.35 11.51
C ALA A 13 6.32 5.42 12.98
N GLN A 14 6.57 6.54 13.65
CA GLN A 14 6.15 6.77 15.03
C GLN A 14 4.62 6.83 15.12
N PHE A 15 3.94 7.58 14.23
CA PHE A 15 2.47 7.62 14.17
C PHE A 15 1.87 6.22 14.00
N LEU A 16 2.40 5.41 13.08
CA LEU A 16 1.93 4.04 12.87
C LEU A 16 2.14 3.17 14.10
N ALA A 17 3.31 3.28 14.75
CA ALA A 17 3.62 2.49 15.94
C ALA A 17 2.73 2.85 17.15
N GLU A 18 2.36 4.12 17.30
CA GLU A 18 1.56 4.61 18.43
C GLU A 18 0.05 4.42 18.22
N ASN A 19 -0.43 4.50 16.98
CA ASN A 19 -1.85 4.58 16.68
C ASN A 19 -2.42 3.34 15.98
N VAL A 20 -1.59 2.50 15.33
CA VAL A 20 -2.08 1.32 14.60
C VAL A 20 -1.67 0.05 15.31
N ARG A 21 -2.66 -0.68 15.82
CA ARG A 21 -2.43 -1.99 16.41
C ARG A 21 -2.40 -3.06 15.32
N PHE A 22 -1.21 -3.33 14.80
CA PHE A 22 -1.00 -4.48 13.94
C PHE A 22 -0.94 -5.76 14.76
N SER A 23 -1.71 -6.77 14.36
CA SER A 23 -1.54 -8.13 14.88
C SER A 23 -0.27 -8.76 14.32
N GLY A 24 0.17 -9.89 14.89
CA GLY A 24 1.29 -10.66 14.34
C GLY A 24 1.06 -11.08 12.88
N ASN A 25 -0.18 -11.41 12.52
CA ASN A 25 -0.56 -11.77 11.15
C ASN A 25 -0.47 -10.56 10.20
N ASP A 26 -0.89 -9.38 10.66
CA ASP A 26 -0.78 -8.16 9.87
C ASP A 26 0.67 -7.81 9.56
N MET A 27 1.56 -7.96 10.55
CA MET A 27 3.00 -7.74 10.36
C MET A 27 3.62 -8.75 9.40
N MET A 28 3.19 -10.01 9.44
CA MET A 28 3.61 -11.01 8.47
C MET A 28 3.12 -10.67 7.06
N LEU A 29 1.87 -10.25 6.92
CA LEU A 29 1.31 -9.85 5.64
C LEU A 29 2.03 -8.62 5.08
N LEU A 30 2.25 -7.60 5.91
CA LEU A 30 3.00 -6.40 5.53
C LEU A 30 4.42 -6.76 5.06
N GLY A 31 5.15 -7.53 5.85
CA GLY A 31 6.51 -7.95 5.51
C GLY A 31 6.57 -8.81 4.25
N SER A 32 5.66 -9.77 4.09
CA SER A 32 5.61 -10.61 2.88
C SER A 32 5.28 -9.79 1.63
N ASN A 33 4.38 -8.81 1.73
CA ASN A 33 4.09 -7.91 0.62
C ASN A 33 5.29 -7.02 0.27
N MET A 34 6.01 -6.49 1.26
CA MET A 34 7.22 -5.71 1.00
C MET A 34 8.29 -6.55 0.28
N ILE A 35 8.47 -7.80 0.66
CA ILE A 35 9.37 -8.74 -0.02
C ILE A 35 8.90 -9.00 -1.46
N ALA A 36 7.60 -9.21 -1.66
CA ALA A 36 7.01 -9.40 -2.99
C ALA A 36 7.22 -8.15 -3.88
N CYS A 37 7.02 -6.96 -3.36
CA CYS A 37 7.29 -5.70 -4.07
C CYS A 37 8.77 -5.61 -4.50
N ALA A 38 9.71 -5.89 -3.60
CA ALA A 38 11.12 -5.90 -3.92
C ALA A 38 11.44 -6.93 -5.01
N PHE A 39 10.92 -8.15 -4.87
CA PHE A 39 11.10 -9.21 -5.85
C PHE A 39 10.57 -8.80 -7.24
N VAL A 40 9.34 -8.30 -7.31
CA VAL A 40 8.72 -7.85 -8.58
C VAL A 40 9.56 -6.74 -9.20
N TYR A 41 9.96 -5.75 -8.42
CA TYR A 41 10.79 -4.63 -8.91
C TYR A 41 12.09 -5.13 -9.53
N TYR A 42 12.89 -5.90 -8.80
CA TYR A 42 14.18 -6.38 -9.30
C TYR A 42 14.05 -7.41 -10.42
N PHE A 43 12.99 -8.23 -10.41
CA PHE A 43 12.70 -9.17 -11.49
C PHE A 43 12.37 -8.44 -12.80
N LEU A 44 11.48 -7.44 -12.76
CA LEU A 44 11.13 -6.66 -13.95
C LEU A 44 12.32 -5.84 -14.45
N ARG A 45 13.13 -5.32 -13.53
CA ARG A 45 14.39 -4.65 -13.87
C ARG A 45 15.40 -5.61 -14.52
N PHE A 46 15.50 -6.84 -14.04
CA PHE A 46 16.33 -7.88 -14.65
C PHE A 46 15.87 -8.19 -16.10
N LEU A 47 14.58 -8.19 -16.36
CA LEU A 47 14.01 -8.34 -17.71
C LEU A 47 14.25 -7.11 -18.61
N LYS A 48 14.90 -6.05 -18.09
CA LYS A 48 15.21 -4.80 -18.81
C LYS A 48 13.98 -4.15 -19.44
N LEU A 49 12.82 -4.23 -18.78
CA LEU A 49 11.64 -3.53 -19.22
C LEU A 49 11.86 -2.01 -19.09
N PRO A 50 11.25 -1.19 -19.97
CA PRO A 50 11.32 0.26 -19.84
C PRO A 50 10.54 0.76 -18.61
N ASP A 51 10.78 2.02 -18.23
CA ASP A 51 9.95 2.76 -17.26
C ASP A 51 9.85 2.10 -15.88
N HIS A 52 11.00 1.76 -15.29
CA HIS A 52 11.12 1.09 -14.00
C HIS A 52 10.40 1.79 -12.83
N SER A 53 10.09 3.08 -12.93
CA SER A 53 9.29 3.81 -11.95
C SER A 53 7.82 3.33 -11.86
N TRP A 54 7.31 2.64 -12.87
CA TRP A 54 5.94 2.14 -12.92
C TRP A 54 5.78 0.67 -12.51
N TYR A 55 6.87 -0.04 -12.22
CA TYR A 55 6.79 -1.49 -11.93
C TYR A 55 5.92 -1.80 -10.73
N LEU A 56 6.08 -1.07 -9.63
CA LEU A 56 5.28 -1.30 -8.43
C LEU A 56 3.85 -0.80 -8.59
N THR A 57 3.64 0.29 -9.31
CA THR A 57 2.29 0.77 -9.65
C THR A 57 1.54 -0.26 -10.49
N LEU A 58 2.18 -0.87 -11.47
CA LEU A 58 1.58 -1.95 -12.27
C LEU A 58 1.22 -3.16 -11.39
N TYR A 59 2.14 -3.58 -10.53
CA TYR A 59 1.92 -4.69 -9.60
C TYR A 59 0.74 -4.41 -8.66
N SER A 60 0.72 -3.24 -8.01
CA SER A 60 -0.36 -2.87 -7.10
C SER A 60 -1.70 -2.74 -7.81
N SER A 61 -1.74 -2.14 -9.00
CA SER A 61 -2.94 -2.03 -9.82
C SER A 61 -3.48 -3.40 -10.23
N PHE A 62 -2.60 -4.34 -10.56
CA PHE A 62 -3.00 -5.71 -10.87
C PHE A 62 -3.67 -6.38 -9.67
N VAL A 63 -3.02 -6.36 -8.50
CA VAL A 63 -3.57 -6.97 -7.27
C VAL A 63 -4.88 -6.31 -6.86
N THR A 64 -4.93 -4.97 -6.83
CA THR A 64 -6.14 -4.24 -6.43
C THR A 64 -7.29 -4.41 -7.40
N SER A 65 -7.01 -4.65 -8.70
CA SER A 65 -8.06 -4.99 -9.68
C SER A 65 -8.74 -6.32 -9.36
N PHE A 66 -8.01 -7.34 -8.93
CA PHE A 66 -8.62 -8.61 -8.51
C PHE A 66 -9.47 -8.46 -7.26
N VAL A 67 -8.97 -7.72 -6.26
CA VAL A 67 -9.75 -7.41 -5.06
C VAL A 67 -11.01 -6.63 -5.43
N GLY A 68 -10.90 -5.63 -6.30
CA GLY A 68 -12.03 -4.85 -6.78
C GLY A 68 -13.06 -5.69 -7.55
N LEU A 69 -12.62 -6.59 -8.41
CA LEU A 69 -13.51 -7.51 -9.13
C LEU A 69 -14.23 -8.48 -8.19
N TYR A 70 -13.53 -9.01 -7.20
CA TYR A 70 -14.12 -9.87 -6.17
C TYR A 70 -15.20 -9.13 -5.38
N LEU A 71 -14.90 -7.95 -4.86
CA LEU A 71 -15.85 -7.12 -4.13
C LEU A 71 -17.04 -6.71 -5.01
N PHE A 72 -16.80 -6.34 -6.26
CA PHE A 72 -17.85 -6.00 -7.21
C PHE A 72 -18.80 -7.19 -7.46
N TYR A 73 -18.26 -8.39 -7.61
CA TYR A 73 -19.06 -9.61 -7.74
C TYR A 73 -19.98 -9.79 -6.53
N HIS A 74 -19.46 -9.65 -5.30
CA HIS A 74 -20.26 -9.77 -4.08
C HIS A 74 -21.28 -8.65 -3.93
N VAL A 75 -20.95 -7.42 -4.28
CA VAL A 75 -21.93 -6.31 -4.30
C VAL A 75 -23.08 -6.60 -5.25
N CYS A 76 -22.80 -7.15 -6.42
CA CYS A 76 -23.84 -7.50 -7.39
C CYS A 76 -24.71 -8.68 -6.95
N HIS A 77 -24.13 -9.64 -6.20
CA HIS A 77 -24.81 -10.87 -5.79
C HIS A 77 -25.53 -10.72 -4.45
N ASP A 78 -24.83 -10.18 -3.45
CA ASP A 78 -25.28 -10.15 -2.05
C ASP A 78 -25.84 -8.79 -1.63
N GLY A 79 -25.59 -7.76 -2.43
CA GLY A 79 -25.94 -6.37 -2.17
C GLY A 79 -24.84 -5.62 -1.41
N PHE A 80 -24.87 -4.29 -1.52
CA PHE A 80 -23.82 -3.41 -1.01
C PHE A 80 -23.62 -3.51 0.51
N THR A 81 -24.70 -3.46 1.28
CA THR A 81 -24.65 -3.51 2.75
C THR A 81 -24.12 -4.84 3.25
N ALA A 82 -24.60 -5.97 2.67
CA ALA A 82 -24.15 -7.30 3.07
C ALA A 82 -22.66 -7.51 2.75
N THR A 83 -22.16 -6.98 1.64
CA THR A 83 -20.75 -7.06 1.28
C THR A 83 -19.88 -6.28 2.26
N ILE A 84 -20.28 -5.06 2.64
CA ILE A 84 -19.52 -4.27 3.63
C ILE A 84 -19.47 -4.98 4.98
N ASP A 85 -20.58 -5.51 5.45
CA ASP A 85 -20.67 -6.15 6.77
C ASP A 85 -19.86 -7.46 6.85
N ASN A 86 -19.70 -8.18 5.73
CA ASN A 86 -19.04 -9.49 5.69
C ASN A 86 -17.57 -9.44 5.29
N GLU A 87 -17.09 -8.38 4.61
CA GLU A 87 -15.75 -8.33 4.00
C GLU A 87 -14.76 -7.45 4.77
N THR A 88 -14.94 -7.32 6.08
CA THR A 88 -14.05 -6.52 6.95
C THR A 88 -12.60 -7.01 6.92
N ASP A 89 -12.38 -8.33 6.89
CA ASP A 89 -11.04 -8.91 6.85
C ASP A 89 -10.34 -8.65 5.52
N LEU A 90 -11.06 -8.78 4.39
CA LEU A 90 -10.51 -8.48 3.08
C LEU A 90 -10.13 -7.01 2.94
N SER A 91 -10.99 -6.12 3.42
CA SER A 91 -10.73 -4.67 3.44
C SER A 91 -9.48 -4.35 4.26
N ARG A 92 -9.33 -4.98 5.43
CA ARG A 92 -8.16 -4.86 6.28
C ARG A 92 -6.89 -5.34 5.56
N TYR A 93 -6.94 -6.52 4.92
CA TYR A 93 -5.80 -7.06 4.17
C TYR A 93 -5.44 -6.21 2.97
N ALA A 94 -6.42 -5.66 2.25
CA ALA A 94 -6.20 -4.72 1.17
C ALA A 94 -5.50 -3.44 1.63
N ALA A 95 -5.91 -2.89 2.79
CA ALA A 95 -5.28 -1.71 3.38
C ALA A 95 -3.82 -1.99 3.79
N ILE A 96 -3.53 -3.14 4.42
CA ILE A 96 -2.18 -3.56 4.80
C ILE A 96 -1.30 -3.76 3.55
N PHE A 97 -1.86 -4.42 2.52
CA PHE A 97 -1.20 -4.58 1.22
C PHE A 97 -0.81 -3.22 0.64
N PHE A 98 -1.76 -2.27 0.63
CA PHE A 98 -1.54 -0.96 0.04
C PHE A 98 -0.51 -0.12 0.82
N ILE A 99 -0.52 -0.20 2.16
CA ILE A 99 0.53 0.40 3.00
C ILE A 99 1.91 -0.15 2.61
N GLY A 100 2.05 -1.47 2.51
CA GLY A 100 3.31 -2.11 2.15
C GLY A 100 3.81 -1.71 0.76
N TYR A 101 2.89 -1.62 -0.21
CA TYR A 101 3.19 -1.09 -1.54
C TYR A 101 3.70 0.35 -1.48
N CYS A 102 2.99 1.26 -0.81
CA CYS A 102 3.38 2.66 -0.71
C CYS A 102 4.76 2.84 -0.04
N ILE A 103 5.03 2.10 1.04
CA ILE A 103 6.34 2.13 1.71
C ILE A 103 7.44 1.67 0.75
N MET A 104 7.23 0.55 0.04
CA MET A 104 8.25 0.02 -0.86
C MET A 104 8.44 0.88 -2.10
N ASP A 105 7.39 1.49 -2.63
CA ASP A 105 7.51 2.41 -3.76
C ASP A 105 8.29 3.66 -3.38
N LEU A 106 8.04 4.24 -2.21
CA LEU A 106 8.84 5.34 -1.68
C LEU A 106 10.30 4.94 -1.44
N PHE A 107 10.54 3.77 -0.87
CA PHE A 107 11.88 3.27 -0.58
C PHE A 107 12.67 3.02 -1.86
N LEU A 108 12.14 2.23 -2.78
CA LEU A 108 12.81 1.92 -4.05
C LEU A 108 12.89 3.15 -4.96
N GLY A 109 11.87 4.01 -4.91
CA GLY A 109 11.84 5.27 -5.61
C GLY A 109 12.96 6.19 -5.21
N SER A 110 13.18 6.35 -3.90
CA SER A 110 14.28 7.17 -3.38
C SER A 110 15.68 6.65 -3.79
N MET A 111 15.80 5.34 -4.01
CA MET A 111 17.08 4.72 -4.40
C MET A 111 17.33 4.68 -5.90
N HIS A 112 16.29 4.57 -6.71
CA HIS A 112 16.42 4.21 -8.13
C HIS A 112 15.82 5.21 -9.12
N TYR A 113 14.83 6.00 -8.68
CA TYR A 113 14.13 6.95 -9.55
C TYR A 113 13.75 8.26 -8.82
N GLU A 114 14.62 8.72 -7.92
CA GLU A 114 14.42 9.94 -7.12
C GLU A 114 14.01 11.16 -7.96
N ASN A 115 14.55 11.29 -9.17
CA ASN A 115 14.23 12.41 -10.07
C ASN A 115 12.79 12.39 -10.62
N LEU A 116 12.09 11.25 -10.53
CA LEU A 116 10.73 11.06 -10.98
C LEU A 116 9.73 11.17 -9.83
N LEU A 117 10.19 11.06 -8.58
CA LEU A 117 9.39 11.27 -7.38
C LEU A 117 9.34 12.77 -7.07
N THR A 118 8.36 13.46 -7.65
CA THR A 118 8.10 14.85 -7.28
C THR A 118 7.50 14.92 -5.87
N TYR A 119 7.72 16.04 -5.18
CA TYR A 119 7.20 16.23 -3.83
C TYR A 119 5.67 16.13 -3.79
N ASP A 120 5.01 16.74 -4.76
CA ASP A 120 3.55 16.85 -4.81
C ASP A 120 2.89 15.54 -5.28
N ASP A 121 3.42 14.90 -6.32
CA ASP A 121 2.79 13.74 -6.95
C ASP A 121 3.31 12.39 -6.41
N GLY A 122 4.56 12.32 -5.94
CA GLY A 122 5.16 11.09 -5.46
C GLY A 122 5.03 10.92 -3.95
N TRP A 123 5.62 11.82 -3.17
CA TRP A 123 5.72 11.66 -1.72
C TRP A 123 4.41 11.94 -0.99
N THR A 124 3.74 13.05 -1.32
CA THR A 124 2.57 13.53 -0.57
C THR A 124 1.41 12.54 -0.66
N HIS A 125 1.10 12.03 -1.85
CA HIS A 125 -0.03 11.11 -1.96
C HIS A 125 0.25 9.73 -1.34
N HIS A 126 1.50 9.22 -1.39
CA HIS A 126 1.84 7.97 -0.70
C HIS A 126 1.71 8.11 0.81
N PHE A 127 2.19 9.20 1.40
CA PHE A 127 2.00 9.45 2.84
C PHE A 127 0.53 9.59 3.20
N LEU A 128 -0.25 10.29 2.37
CA LEU A 128 -1.69 10.42 2.60
C LEU A 128 -2.38 9.06 2.56
N TYR A 129 -2.08 8.22 1.59
CA TYR A 129 -2.65 6.87 1.50
C TYR A 129 -2.26 5.98 2.69
N ILE A 130 -1.00 6.01 3.12
CA ILE A 130 -0.56 5.30 4.32
C ILE A 130 -1.36 5.76 5.54
N ALA A 131 -1.53 7.07 5.73
CA ALA A 131 -2.28 7.62 6.86
C ALA A 131 -3.75 7.23 6.82
N VAL A 132 -4.41 7.31 5.67
CA VAL A 132 -5.82 6.91 5.49
C VAL A 132 -5.99 5.42 5.75
N CYS A 133 -5.16 4.57 5.15
CA CYS A 133 -5.24 3.13 5.37
C CYS A 133 -4.97 2.75 6.83
N ALA A 134 -4.00 3.40 7.48
CA ALA A 134 -3.71 3.19 8.90
C ALA A 134 -4.89 3.60 9.79
N TYR A 135 -5.54 4.72 9.50
CA TYR A 135 -6.74 5.17 10.19
C TYR A 135 -7.90 4.16 10.05
N LEU A 136 -8.14 3.66 8.83
CA LEU A 136 -9.17 2.66 8.58
C LEU A 136 -8.91 1.34 9.33
N ILE A 137 -7.65 0.91 9.43
CA ILE A 137 -7.26 -0.27 10.22
C ILE A 137 -7.49 -0.03 11.71
N HIS A 138 -7.17 1.18 12.21
CA HIS A 138 -7.31 1.53 13.63
C HIS A 138 -8.77 1.55 14.07
N ASP A 139 -9.63 2.22 13.33
CA ASP A 139 -11.03 2.42 13.70
C ASP A 139 -11.91 1.20 13.38
N GLY A 140 -11.35 0.19 12.69
CA GLY A 140 -12.10 -1.00 12.29
C GLY A 140 -13.27 -0.68 11.35
N LEU A 141 -13.20 0.48 10.69
CA LEU A 141 -14.24 0.88 9.75
C LEU A 141 -14.16 -0.01 8.51
N PRO A 142 -15.28 -0.61 8.08
CA PRO A 142 -15.33 -1.24 6.79
C PRO A 142 -15.03 -0.18 5.71
N PHE A 143 -14.26 -0.54 4.70
CA PHE A 143 -14.09 0.32 3.54
C PHE A 143 -15.47 0.63 2.96
N PRO A 144 -15.77 1.92 2.68
CA PRO A 144 -16.99 2.25 1.99
C PRO A 144 -17.01 1.69 0.58
#